data_b878af259da1ddc91983349fa94d0180
#
_entry.id   b878af259da1ddc91983349fa94d0180
#
_cell.length_a   1.000
_cell.length_b   1.000
_cell.length_c   1.000
_cell.angle_alpha   90.00
_cell.angle_beta   90.00
_cell.angle_gamma   90.00
#
_symmetry.space_group_name_H-M   'P 1'
#
loop_
_entity.id
_entity.type
_entity.pdbx_description
1 polymer ?
#
loop_
_entity_poly.entity_id
_entity_poly.type
_entity_poly.pdbx_seq_one_letter_code
_entity_poly.pdbx_strand_id
1 'polypeptide(L)'
;MSIKLSKNIEKIAPSATVAMTQLARELKNEGKDVISLSAGEPDFNTPKHIKAAAIDAIHRGETKYTAVDGMDELKEAIIKKFKRENDLSFSKENISVAPGGKPIIYNAMITTLNPGDEVIIPAPYWVSYPDIVKLAGGTPVIIETNIEDNFKITGNKLKQSITKHTKWIILNSPSNPTGEVYSKDELKSLIDVLKQHPNIYILSDDIYEHLLYNKSNSNKFTTIGQIDDEINSRTITMNGVSKAYSMTGWRIGYCGGPKVIIDAMRKLQGQSTSNPSSISQWAAVEALNGDQNFLEKWLESFEERRNKVFEMLNSANGLKCLKPKGAFYIYPSCEGVIGKKTPYGKIINNDKDFAMNLLETKLVSVVHGEAFGLSPYFRISYATSMEKLEIACDRIIKFCDELI
;
A
#
# COMPACT_ATOMS: atom_id res chain seq x y z
N MET A 1 -3.62 13.19 -38.28
CA MET A 1 -2.55 12.21 -37.97
C MET A 1 -2.82 11.64 -36.60
N SER A 2 -2.94 10.31 -36.43
CA SER A 2 -3.04 9.66 -35.12
C SER A 2 -1.62 9.53 -34.54
N ILE A 3 -1.40 10.08 -33.36
CA ILE A 3 -0.13 9.93 -32.63
C ILE A 3 -0.08 8.48 -32.15
N LYS A 4 0.96 7.72 -32.51
CA LYS A 4 1.21 6.38 -31.97
C LYS A 4 1.90 6.50 -30.60
N LEU A 5 1.30 5.92 -29.58
CA LEU A 5 1.87 5.83 -28.23
C LEU A 5 2.90 4.69 -28.16
N SER A 6 3.70 4.71 -27.08
CA SER A 6 4.63 3.62 -26.77
C SER A 6 3.86 2.35 -26.44
N LYS A 7 4.32 1.19 -26.96
CA LYS A 7 3.78 -0.12 -26.61
C LYS A 7 3.80 -0.42 -25.10
N ASN A 8 4.68 0.22 -24.35
CA ASN A 8 4.74 0.01 -22.90
C ASN A 8 3.56 0.67 -22.18
N ILE A 9 3.10 1.86 -22.64
CA ILE A 9 1.95 2.52 -22.02
C ILE A 9 0.63 1.80 -22.35
N GLU A 10 0.57 1.12 -23.49
CA GLU A 10 -0.60 0.33 -23.89
C GLU A 10 -0.81 -0.92 -23.03
N LYS A 11 0.21 -1.37 -22.28
CA LYS A 11 0.14 -2.53 -21.39
C LYS A 11 -0.55 -2.27 -20.06
N ILE A 12 -0.77 -1.01 -19.71
CA ILE A 12 -1.32 -0.60 -18.41
C ILE A 12 -2.67 0.10 -18.56
N ALA A 13 -3.52 -0.06 -17.55
CA ALA A 13 -4.81 0.61 -17.47
C ALA A 13 -4.75 1.82 -16.51
N PRO A 14 -5.66 2.80 -16.63
CA PRO A 14 -5.83 3.81 -15.59
C PRO A 14 -6.13 3.18 -14.23
N SER A 15 -5.55 3.76 -13.17
CA SER A 15 -5.74 3.24 -11.80
C SER A 15 -7.21 3.29 -11.39
N ALA A 16 -7.80 2.14 -11.08
CA ALA A 16 -9.20 2.04 -10.63
C ALA A 16 -9.46 2.84 -9.34
N THR A 17 -8.50 2.90 -8.43
CA THR A 17 -8.60 3.70 -7.19
C THR A 17 -8.70 5.20 -7.50
N VAL A 18 -7.90 5.69 -8.46
CA VAL A 18 -7.94 7.09 -8.89
C VAL A 18 -9.26 7.38 -9.61
N ALA A 19 -9.69 6.50 -10.50
CA ALA A 19 -10.94 6.65 -11.25
C ALA A 19 -12.16 6.72 -10.31
N MET A 20 -12.27 5.81 -9.33
CA MET A 20 -13.36 5.82 -8.35
C MET A 20 -13.33 7.08 -7.46
N THR A 21 -12.14 7.55 -7.08
CA THR A 21 -12.00 8.78 -6.28
C THR A 21 -12.40 10.01 -7.09
N GLN A 22 -12.05 10.05 -8.37
CA GLN A 22 -12.42 11.14 -9.27
C GLN A 22 -13.93 11.16 -9.52
N LEU A 23 -14.54 10.01 -9.81
CA LEU A 23 -15.99 9.91 -10.00
C LEU A 23 -16.77 10.37 -8.74
N ALA A 24 -16.31 9.95 -7.56
CA ALA A 24 -16.89 10.43 -6.30
C ALA A 24 -16.78 11.96 -6.13
N ARG A 25 -15.65 12.56 -6.58
CA ARG A 25 -15.45 14.01 -6.56
C ARG A 25 -16.39 14.73 -7.55
N GLU A 26 -16.54 14.19 -8.76
CA GLU A 26 -17.44 14.74 -9.77
C GLU A 26 -18.89 14.76 -9.27
N LEU A 27 -19.37 13.66 -8.70
CA LEU A 27 -20.71 13.59 -8.11
C LEU A 27 -20.89 14.57 -6.92
N LYS A 28 -19.87 14.77 -6.11
CA LYS A 28 -19.88 15.80 -5.06
C LYS A 28 -19.99 17.22 -5.61
N ASN A 29 -19.29 17.52 -6.70
CA ASN A 29 -19.34 18.82 -7.37
C ASN A 29 -20.73 19.07 -7.99
N GLU A 30 -21.47 18.00 -8.34
CA GLU A 30 -22.88 18.07 -8.75
C GLU A 30 -23.85 18.27 -7.57
N GLY A 31 -23.34 18.42 -6.34
CA GLY A 31 -24.17 18.64 -5.13
C GLY A 31 -24.68 17.34 -4.47
N LYS A 32 -24.23 16.15 -4.90
CA LYS A 32 -24.64 14.89 -4.30
C LYS A 32 -23.86 14.60 -3.00
N ASP A 33 -24.55 14.07 -1.98
CA ASP A 33 -23.96 13.70 -0.69
C ASP A 33 -23.21 12.37 -0.76
N VAL A 34 -22.09 12.34 -1.50
CA VAL A 34 -21.26 11.15 -1.66
C VAL A 34 -20.31 10.99 -0.49
N ILE A 35 -20.29 9.81 0.14
CA ILE A 35 -19.27 9.41 1.10
C ILE A 35 -18.23 8.56 0.36
N SER A 36 -16.98 9.08 0.25
CA SER A 36 -15.90 8.37 -0.42
C SER A 36 -15.07 7.58 0.57
N LEU A 37 -15.08 6.25 0.44
CA LEU A 37 -14.25 5.30 1.17
C LEU A 37 -13.19 4.65 0.25
N SER A 38 -12.95 5.24 -0.92
CA SER A 38 -12.00 4.74 -1.93
C SER A 38 -10.58 5.26 -1.74
N ALA A 39 -10.39 6.40 -1.05
CA ALA A 39 -9.08 7.03 -0.89
C ALA A 39 -8.18 6.28 0.11
N GLY A 40 -6.93 6.07 -0.28
CA GLY A 40 -5.89 5.47 0.57
C GLY A 40 -5.07 6.52 1.31
N GLU A 41 -5.70 7.43 2.05
CA GLU A 41 -5.07 8.59 2.70
C GLU A 41 -5.58 8.75 4.12
N PRO A 42 -4.71 8.95 5.14
CA PRO A 42 -5.13 9.30 6.49
C PRO A 42 -5.90 10.63 6.51
N ASP A 43 -6.91 10.73 7.35
CA ASP A 43 -7.72 11.95 7.53
C ASP A 43 -7.16 12.93 8.57
N PHE A 44 -6.09 12.55 9.25
CA PHE A 44 -5.36 13.42 10.17
C PHE A 44 -4.50 14.43 9.42
N ASN A 45 -4.28 15.58 10.04
CA ASN A 45 -3.30 16.55 9.53
C ASN A 45 -1.89 16.14 9.91
N THR A 46 -0.91 16.42 9.04
CA THR A 46 0.52 16.33 9.39
C THR A 46 0.78 17.01 10.75
N PRO A 47 1.49 16.38 11.70
CA PRO A 47 1.77 16.93 13.03
C PRO A 47 2.42 18.31 12.99
N LYS A 48 2.14 19.13 14.01
CA LYS A 48 2.58 20.53 14.06
C LYS A 48 4.10 20.68 14.01
N HIS A 49 4.84 19.85 14.76
CA HIS A 49 6.32 19.90 14.81
C HIS A 49 6.92 19.59 13.43
N ILE A 50 6.36 18.62 12.68
CA ILE A 50 6.81 18.28 11.34
C ILE A 50 6.58 19.46 10.37
N LYS A 51 5.40 20.10 10.45
CA LYS A 51 5.13 21.31 9.64
C LYS A 51 6.06 22.46 10.01
N ALA A 52 6.36 22.64 11.29
CA ALA A 52 7.29 23.65 11.75
C ALA A 52 8.70 23.44 11.17
N ALA A 53 9.21 22.21 11.16
CA ALA A 53 10.50 21.88 10.57
C ALA A 53 10.59 22.23 9.06
N ALA A 54 9.49 22.06 8.32
CA ALA A 54 9.42 22.51 6.92
C ALA A 54 9.45 24.03 6.78
N ILE A 55 8.72 24.74 7.63
CA ILE A 55 8.71 26.22 7.65
C ILE A 55 10.11 26.75 7.98
N ASP A 56 10.78 26.17 8.98
CA ASP A 56 12.14 26.53 9.35
C ASP A 56 13.13 26.26 8.23
N ALA A 57 12.98 25.15 7.48
CA ALA A 57 13.78 24.87 6.30
C ALA A 57 13.63 25.94 5.23
N ILE A 58 12.41 26.44 5.00
CA ILE A 58 12.17 27.58 4.10
C ILE A 58 12.90 28.83 4.57
N HIS A 59 12.79 29.16 5.84
CA HIS A 59 13.46 30.33 6.44
C HIS A 59 15.00 30.25 6.39
N ARG A 60 15.57 29.05 6.50
CA ARG A 60 17.01 28.81 6.34
C ARG A 60 17.48 28.82 4.88
N GLY A 61 16.56 28.91 3.91
CA GLY A 61 16.90 28.89 2.50
C GLY A 61 17.23 27.50 1.94
N GLU A 62 16.75 26.44 2.55
CA GLU A 62 16.90 25.04 2.12
C GLU A 62 16.04 24.74 0.88
N THR A 63 16.27 25.47 -0.20
CA THR A 63 15.40 25.46 -1.41
C THR A 63 16.16 25.10 -2.69
N LYS A 64 17.33 24.48 -2.54
CA LYS A 64 18.19 24.08 -3.67
C LYS A 64 18.20 22.56 -3.85
N TYR A 65 18.85 22.11 -4.92
CA TYR A 65 19.05 20.68 -5.16
C TYR A 65 19.81 20.02 -4.01
N THR A 66 19.38 18.82 -3.66
CA THR A 66 20.09 17.92 -2.73
C THR A 66 20.74 16.77 -3.52
N ALA A 67 21.37 15.83 -2.84
CA ALA A 67 21.75 14.57 -3.44
C ALA A 67 20.52 13.87 -4.04
N VAL A 68 20.68 13.23 -5.19
CA VAL A 68 19.58 12.60 -5.96
C VAL A 68 18.79 11.62 -5.12
N ASP A 69 19.46 10.80 -4.35
CA ASP A 69 18.89 9.74 -3.50
C ASP A 69 18.69 10.17 -2.04
N GLY A 70 18.58 11.47 -1.79
CA GLY A 70 18.29 12.07 -0.48
C GLY A 70 19.49 12.70 0.19
N MET A 71 19.24 13.75 0.99
CA MET A 71 20.25 14.43 1.76
C MET A 71 20.76 13.56 2.92
N ASP A 72 21.98 13.81 3.38
CA ASP A 72 22.65 12.99 4.38
C ASP A 72 21.91 12.96 5.71
N GLU A 73 21.35 14.08 6.15
CA GLU A 73 20.57 14.19 7.39
C GLU A 73 19.34 13.26 7.36
N LEU A 74 18.66 13.17 6.21
CA LEU A 74 17.51 12.27 6.07
C LEU A 74 17.96 10.80 6.01
N LYS A 75 19.05 10.49 5.31
CA LYS A 75 19.61 9.12 5.29
C LYS A 75 20.00 8.67 6.71
N GLU A 76 20.61 9.54 7.51
CA GLU A 76 20.93 9.25 8.91
C GLU A 76 19.68 9.01 9.77
N ALA A 77 18.65 9.82 9.59
CA ALA A 77 17.36 9.61 10.28
C ALA A 77 16.73 8.26 9.89
N ILE A 78 16.76 7.89 8.60
CA ILE A 78 16.27 6.61 8.10
C ILE A 78 17.08 5.43 8.67
N ILE A 79 18.40 5.51 8.72
CA ILE A 79 19.28 4.48 9.31
C ILE A 79 18.94 4.27 10.78
N LYS A 80 18.80 5.38 11.55
CA LYS A 80 18.41 5.32 12.96
C LYS A 80 17.03 4.68 13.13
N LYS A 81 16.07 5.03 12.26
CA LYS A 81 14.72 4.44 12.26
C LYS A 81 14.78 2.92 12.01
N PHE A 82 15.45 2.48 10.96
CA PHE A 82 15.56 1.06 10.65
C PHE A 82 16.23 0.27 11.78
N LYS A 83 17.26 0.84 12.40
CA LYS A 83 17.90 0.19 13.55
C LYS A 83 16.99 0.13 14.78
N ARG A 84 16.32 1.23 15.10
CA ARG A 84 15.45 1.35 16.29
C ARG A 84 14.21 0.46 16.21
N GLU A 85 13.58 0.40 15.02
CA GLU A 85 12.24 -0.16 14.86
C GLU A 85 12.24 -1.55 14.23
N ASN A 86 13.19 -1.83 13.35
CA ASN A 86 13.26 -3.05 12.56
C ASN A 86 14.52 -3.90 12.84
N ASP A 87 15.42 -3.43 13.71
CA ASP A 87 16.75 -4.06 13.97
C ASP A 87 17.58 -4.30 12.69
N LEU A 88 17.34 -3.50 11.65
CA LEU A 88 18.12 -3.53 10.42
C LEU A 88 19.27 -2.54 10.48
N SER A 89 20.46 -2.98 10.06
CA SER A 89 21.66 -2.15 10.02
C SER A 89 22.04 -1.82 8.59
N PHE A 90 22.00 -0.53 8.24
CA PHE A 90 22.36 0.00 6.94
C PHE A 90 23.43 1.07 7.06
N SER A 91 24.24 1.27 6.01
CA SER A 91 25.06 2.46 5.80
C SER A 91 24.33 3.44 4.87
N LYS A 92 24.84 4.68 4.73
CA LYS A 92 24.26 5.67 3.81
C LYS A 92 24.16 5.16 2.35
N GLU A 93 25.10 4.31 1.95
CA GLU A 93 25.13 3.72 0.61
C GLU A 93 24.03 2.69 0.35
N ASN A 94 23.40 2.19 1.41
CA ASN A 94 22.28 1.28 1.35
C ASN A 94 20.91 1.99 1.32
N ILE A 95 20.88 3.33 1.46
CA ILE A 95 19.64 4.09 1.56
C ILE A 95 19.36 4.84 0.26
N SER A 96 18.10 4.79 -0.18
CA SER A 96 17.57 5.64 -1.25
C SER A 96 16.29 6.32 -0.82
N VAL A 97 16.17 7.61 -1.12
CA VAL A 97 14.99 8.43 -0.89
C VAL A 97 14.43 8.87 -2.24
N ALA A 98 13.11 8.78 -2.41
CA ALA A 98 12.43 9.14 -3.66
C ALA A 98 11.15 9.95 -3.40
N PRO A 99 10.56 10.58 -4.44
CA PRO A 99 9.32 11.35 -4.32
C PRO A 99 8.07 10.49 -3.99
N GLY A 100 8.12 9.74 -2.89
CA GLY A 100 7.11 8.80 -2.41
C GLY A 100 7.51 7.34 -2.58
N GLY A 101 6.76 6.40 -1.96
CA GLY A 101 7.05 4.95 -2.02
C GLY A 101 6.91 4.37 -3.43
N LYS A 102 5.97 4.86 -4.25
CA LYS A 102 5.78 4.36 -5.62
C LYS A 102 7.04 4.47 -6.50
N PRO A 103 7.77 5.60 -6.54
CA PRO A 103 9.04 5.70 -7.25
C PRO A 103 10.13 4.76 -6.73
N ILE A 104 10.16 4.42 -5.43
CA ILE A 104 11.09 3.40 -4.91
C ILE A 104 10.85 2.05 -5.61
N ILE A 105 9.59 1.60 -5.64
CA ILE A 105 9.21 0.33 -6.28
C ILE A 105 9.48 0.39 -7.79
N TYR A 106 9.08 1.48 -8.44
CA TYR A 106 9.31 1.70 -9.86
C TYR A 106 10.80 1.65 -10.21
N ASN A 107 11.63 2.37 -9.46
CA ASN A 107 13.07 2.42 -9.69
C ASN A 107 13.71 1.04 -9.48
N ALA A 108 13.32 0.30 -8.44
CA ALA A 108 13.82 -1.06 -8.20
C ALA A 108 13.49 -2.01 -9.37
N MET A 109 12.27 -1.98 -9.87
CA MET A 109 11.83 -2.84 -10.99
C MET A 109 12.50 -2.43 -12.31
N ILE A 110 12.49 -1.16 -12.67
CA ILE A 110 13.10 -0.66 -13.93
C ILE A 110 14.61 -0.93 -14.00
N THR A 111 15.31 -0.87 -12.88
CA THR A 111 16.78 -1.06 -12.87
C THR A 111 17.21 -2.53 -12.85
N THR A 112 16.29 -3.45 -12.58
CA THR A 112 16.65 -4.86 -12.38
C THR A 112 15.92 -5.83 -13.29
N LEU A 113 14.78 -5.48 -13.87
CA LEU A 113 14.01 -6.38 -14.74
C LEU A 113 14.43 -6.27 -16.20
N ASN A 114 14.48 -7.42 -16.85
CA ASN A 114 14.62 -7.56 -18.29
C ASN A 114 13.39 -8.29 -18.86
N PRO A 115 13.14 -8.22 -20.17
CA PRO A 115 12.11 -9.03 -20.81
C PRO A 115 12.30 -10.53 -20.50
N GLY A 116 11.26 -11.18 -20.00
CA GLY A 116 11.27 -12.58 -19.57
C GLY A 116 11.48 -12.79 -18.08
N ASP A 117 11.94 -11.78 -17.33
CA ASP A 117 12.00 -11.87 -15.86
C ASP A 117 10.60 -11.84 -15.25
N GLU A 118 10.37 -12.67 -14.26
CA GLU A 118 9.08 -12.80 -13.56
C GLU A 118 9.14 -12.18 -12.16
N VAL A 119 8.01 -11.59 -11.75
CA VAL A 119 7.82 -11.03 -10.41
C VAL A 119 6.58 -11.66 -9.78
N ILE A 120 6.78 -12.38 -8.67
CA ILE A 120 5.69 -12.98 -7.90
C ILE A 120 4.99 -11.88 -7.10
N ILE A 121 3.66 -11.82 -7.25
CA ILE A 121 2.79 -10.85 -6.57
C ILE A 121 1.60 -11.60 -5.97
N PRO A 122 1.55 -11.79 -4.65
CA PRO A 122 0.36 -12.34 -3.99
C PRO A 122 -0.86 -11.42 -4.17
N ALA A 123 -1.98 -11.98 -4.61
CA ALA A 123 -3.26 -11.28 -4.67
C ALA A 123 -4.11 -11.60 -3.44
N PRO A 124 -4.86 -10.63 -2.90
CA PRO A 124 -5.02 -9.28 -3.41
C PRO A 124 -3.80 -8.40 -3.12
N TYR A 125 -3.48 -7.50 -4.05
CA TYR A 125 -2.28 -6.67 -4.05
C TYR A 125 -2.63 -5.18 -4.23
N TRP A 126 -1.68 -4.29 -3.90
CA TRP A 126 -1.82 -2.88 -4.28
C TRP A 126 -1.81 -2.72 -5.80
N VAL A 127 -2.83 -2.05 -6.32
CA VAL A 127 -3.15 -1.94 -7.76
C VAL A 127 -1.98 -1.58 -8.68
N SER A 128 -0.93 -0.93 -8.15
CA SER A 128 0.20 -0.47 -8.97
C SER A 128 1.30 -1.51 -9.19
N TYR A 129 1.36 -2.59 -8.41
CA TYR A 129 2.46 -3.56 -8.54
C TYR A 129 2.52 -4.21 -9.92
N PRO A 130 1.45 -4.82 -10.45
CA PRO A 130 1.53 -5.46 -11.76
C PRO A 130 1.87 -4.49 -12.89
N ASP A 131 1.34 -3.28 -12.84
CA ASP A 131 1.57 -2.29 -13.88
C ASP A 131 3.01 -1.73 -13.84
N ILE A 132 3.59 -1.55 -12.66
CA ILE A 132 5.02 -1.20 -12.51
C ILE A 132 5.89 -2.30 -13.11
N VAL A 133 5.61 -3.57 -12.83
CA VAL A 133 6.34 -4.72 -13.39
C VAL A 133 6.25 -4.75 -14.93
N LYS A 134 5.05 -4.58 -15.49
CA LYS A 134 4.85 -4.51 -16.95
C LYS A 134 5.58 -3.33 -17.60
N LEU A 135 5.56 -2.15 -16.96
CA LEU A 135 6.31 -0.97 -17.42
C LEU A 135 7.82 -1.22 -17.42
N ALA A 136 8.31 -1.98 -16.44
CA ALA A 136 9.72 -2.39 -16.35
C ALA A 136 10.09 -3.50 -17.35
N GLY A 137 9.14 -4.01 -18.12
CA GLY A 137 9.37 -5.08 -19.11
C GLY A 137 9.30 -6.50 -18.54
N GLY A 138 9.03 -6.65 -17.24
CA GLY A 138 8.84 -7.92 -16.57
C GLY A 138 7.44 -8.50 -16.73
N THR A 139 7.25 -9.72 -16.26
CA THR A 139 5.98 -10.45 -16.23
C THR A 139 5.50 -10.60 -14.79
N PRO A 140 4.34 -10.04 -14.40
CA PRO A 140 3.76 -10.29 -13.09
C PRO A 140 3.20 -11.72 -13.03
N VAL A 141 3.62 -12.50 -12.05
CA VAL A 141 3.08 -13.84 -11.71
C VAL A 141 2.19 -13.68 -10.50
N ILE A 142 0.87 -13.68 -10.74
CA ILE A 142 -0.12 -13.46 -9.70
C ILE A 142 -0.42 -14.77 -8.99
N ILE A 143 -0.32 -14.76 -7.65
CA ILE A 143 -0.71 -15.90 -6.82
C ILE A 143 -1.96 -15.54 -6.05
N GLU A 144 -3.09 -16.10 -6.45
CA GLU A 144 -4.36 -15.89 -5.76
C GLU A 144 -4.31 -16.51 -4.36
N THR A 145 -4.78 -15.75 -3.39
CA THR A 145 -5.05 -16.20 -2.02
C THR A 145 -6.55 -16.17 -1.76
N ASN A 146 -6.96 -16.56 -0.59
CA ASN A 146 -8.38 -16.59 -0.22
C ASN A 146 -8.57 -16.08 1.22
N ILE A 147 -9.82 -15.93 1.61
CA ILE A 147 -10.19 -15.46 2.95
C ILE A 147 -9.82 -16.49 4.04
N GLU A 148 -9.82 -17.77 3.72
CA GLU A 148 -9.46 -18.89 4.62
C GLU A 148 -7.96 -18.85 4.93
N ASP A 149 -7.12 -18.45 3.99
CA ASP A 149 -5.68 -18.23 4.16
C ASP A 149 -5.37 -16.83 4.73
N ASN A 150 -6.37 -16.06 5.18
CA ASN A 150 -6.24 -14.66 5.58
C ASN A 150 -5.58 -13.79 4.50
N PHE A 151 -5.84 -14.06 3.24
CA PHE A 151 -5.26 -13.36 2.09
C PHE A 151 -3.72 -13.33 2.07
N LYS A 152 -3.07 -14.38 2.59
CA LYS A 152 -1.61 -14.50 2.68
C LYS A 152 -1.11 -15.69 1.87
N ILE A 153 0.03 -15.52 1.21
CA ILE A 153 0.70 -16.62 0.54
C ILE A 153 1.37 -17.53 1.58
N THR A 154 1.32 -18.84 1.35
CA THR A 154 2.04 -19.85 2.15
C THR A 154 3.35 -20.25 1.47
N GLY A 155 4.30 -20.83 2.23
CA GLY A 155 5.54 -21.37 1.66
C GLY A 155 5.28 -22.38 0.53
N ASN A 156 4.25 -23.23 0.67
CA ASN A 156 3.90 -24.19 -0.39
C ASN A 156 3.43 -23.50 -1.67
N LYS A 157 2.53 -22.52 -1.58
CA LYS A 157 2.09 -21.75 -2.76
C LYS A 157 3.26 -21.01 -3.41
N LEU A 158 4.14 -20.41 -2.60
CA LEU A 158 5.35 -19.76 -3.11
C LEU A 158 6.23 -20.76 -3.86
N LYS A 159 6.55 -21.91 -3.27
CA LYS A 159 7.39 -22.95 -3.89
C LYS A 159 6.85 -23.43 -5.24
N GLN A 160 5.53 -23.60 -5.35
CA GLN A 160 4.88 -24.04 -6.59
C GLN A 160 4.89 -22.97 -7.70
N SER A 161 5.04 -21.69 -7.34
CA SER A 161 4.99 -20.56 -8.27
C SER A 161 6.35 -20.09 -8.76
N ILE A 162 7.43 -20.55 -8.14
CA ILE A 162 8.80 -20.21 -8.53
C ILE A 162 9.16 -20.96 -9.81
N THR A 163 9.66 -20.22 -10.80
CA THR A 163 10.23 -20.74 -12.04
C THR A 163 11.70 -20.34 -12.18
N LYS A 164 12.37 -20.82 -13.22
CA LYS A 164 13.73 -20.37 -13.57
C LYS A 164 13.82 -18.88 -13.96
N HIS A 165 12.69 -18.25 -14.23
CA HIS A 165 12.57 -16.85 -14.62
C HIS A 165 12.20 -15.93 -13.46
N THR A 166 11.83 -16.50 -12.31
CA THR A 166 11.44 -15.72 -11.12
C THR A 166 12.64 -14.93 -10.61
N LYS A 167 12.49 -13.61 -10.56
CA LYS A 167 13.54 -12.68 -10.13
C LYS A 167 13.18 -11.89 -8.88
N TRP A 168 11.91 -11.62 -8.67
CA TRP A 168 11.42 -10.89 -7.51
C TRP A 168 10.18 -11.51 -6.90
N ILE A 169 10.01 -11.31 -5.59
CA ILE A 169 8.73 -11.40 -4.89
C ILE A 169 8.43 -10.07 -4.23
N ILE A 170 7.18 -9.60 -4.31
CA ILE A 170 6.69 -8.42 -3.61
C ILE A 170 5.82 -8.86 -2.44
N LEU A 171 6.17 -8.44 -1.23
CA LEU A 171 5.40 -8.64 0.00
C LEU A 171 4.97 -7.29 0.54
N ASN A 172 3.70 -7.15 0.94
CA ASN A 172 3.16 -5.94 1.57
C ASN A 172 2.48 -6.29 2.89
N SER A 173 3.05 -5.82 3.99
CA SER A 173 2.56 -6.08 5.35
C SER A 173 2.80 -4.86 6.24
N PRO A 174 1.76 -4.36 6.94
CA PRO A 174 0.34 -4.61 6.76
C PRO A 174 -0.14 -4.32 5.34
N SER A 175 -1.06 -5.14 4.83
CA SER A 175 -1.42 -5.16 3.41
C SER A 175 -2.45 -4.08 3.03
N ASN A 176 -2.28 -3.52 1.85
CA ASN A 176 -3.32 -2.87 1.07
C ASN A 176 -3.70 -3.84 -0.08
N PRO A 177 -4.93 -4.42 -0.12
CA PRO A 177 -6.19 -3.85 0.42
C PRO A 177 -6.71 -4.48 1.74
N THR A 178 -6.12 -5.54 2.26
CA THR A 178 -6.77 -6.41 3.26
C THR A 178 -6.60 -5.97 4.71
N GLY A 179 -5.54 -5.22 5.00
CA GLY A 179 -5.14 -4.93 6.38
C GLY A 179 -4.55 -6.14 7.13
N GLU A 180 -4.32 -7.27 6.44
CA GLU A 180 -3.69 -8.44 7.05
C GLU A 180 -2.19 -8.24 7.25
N VAL A 181 -1.64 -8.96 8.22
CA VAL A 181 -0.25 -8.85 8.67
C VAL A 181 0.36 -10.23 8.72
N TYR A 182 1.54 -10.40 8.15
CA TYR A 182 2.31 -11.63 8.30
C TYR A 182 2.89 -11.73 9.72
N SER A 183 2.69 -12.87 10.35
CA SER A 183 3.40 -13.23 11.58
C SER A 183 4.85 -13.63 11.29
N LYS A 184 5.70 -13.61 12.31
CA LYS A 184 7.10 -14.04 12.19
C LYS A 184 7.22 -15.48 11.66
N ASP A 185 6.33 -16.38 12.07
CA ASP A 185 6.39 -17.78 11.65
C ASP A 185 5.89 -17.98 10.21
N GLU A 186 4.89 -17.21 9.77
CA GLU A 186 4.50 -17.18 8.36
C GLU A 186 5.64 -16.66 7.48
N LEU A 187 6.34 -15.59 7.90
CA LEU A 187 7.52 -15.10 7.17
C LEU A 187 8.66 -16.12 7.15
N LYS A 188 8.92 -16.86 8.24
CA LYS A 188 9.91 -17.94 8.26
C LYS A 188 9.59 -19.03 7.23
N SER A 189 8.32 -19.42 7.11
CA SER A 189 7.89 -20.38 6.09
C SER A 189 8.20 -19.92 4.66
N LEU A 190 8.11 -18.61 4.38
CA LEU A 190 8.54 -18.04 3.09
C LEU A 190 10.06 -18.01 2.96
N ILE A 191 10.78 -17.68 4.02
CA ILE A 191 12.25 -17.66 4.08
C ILE A 191 12.82 -19.04 3.77
N ASP A 192 12.26 -20.10 4.35
CA ASP A 192 12.73 -21.50 4.11
C ASP A 192 12.67 -21.87 2.63
N VAL A 193 11.68 -21.38 1.89
CA VAL A 193 11.58 -21.56 0.45
C VAL A 193 12.58 -20.65 -0.27
N LEU A 194 12.62 -19.36 0.07
CA LEU A 194 13.48 -18.37 -0.59
C LEU A 194 14.96 -18.69 -0.46
N LYS A 195 15.41 -19.31 0.65
CA LYS A 195 16.79 -19.79 0.83
C LYS A 195 17.20 -20.86 -0.17
N GLN A 196 16.25 -21.61 -0.71
CA GLN A 196 16.53 -22.58 -1.79
C GLN A 196 16.67 -21.89 -3.16
N HIS A 197 16.38 -20.59 -3.26
CA HIS A 197 16.39 -19.78 -4.48
C HIS A 197 17.15 -18.46 -4.28
N PRO A 198 18.48 -18.49 -4.13
CA PRO A 198 19.29 -17.32 -3.73
C PRO A 198 19.28 -16.16 -4.76
N ASN A 199 18.86 -16.42 -5.99
CA ASN A 199 18.77 -15.42 -7.05
C ASN A 199 17.48 -14.59 -7.04
N ILE A 200 16.53 -14.91 -6.15
CA ILE A 200 15.26 -14.16 -6.02
C ILE A 200 15.46 -13.00 -5.04
N TYR A 201 15.24 -11.79 -5.52
CA TYR A 201 15.19 -10.57 -4.70
C TYR A 201 13.82 -10.43 -4.04
N ILE A 202 13.77 -9.66 -2.95
CA ILE A 202 12.57 -9.45 -2.17
C ILE A 202 12.31 -7.94 -2.08
N LEU A 203 11.09 -7.51 -2.42
CA LEU A 203 10.60 -6.18 -2.08
C LEU A 203 9.65 -6.33 -0.89
N SER A 204 10.06 -5.83 0.27
CA SER A 204 9.20 -5.70 1.47
C SER A 204 8.62 -4.29 1.51
N ASP A 205 7.33 -4.18 1.22
CA ASP A 205 6.60 -2.90 1.30
C ASP A 205 5.97 -2.77 2.69
N ASP A 206 6.67 -2.08 3.59
CA ASP A 206 6.36 -1.95 5.00
C ASP A 206 5.71 -0.59 5.32
N ILE A 207 5.13 0.08 4.32
CA ILE A 207 4.62 1.46 4.43
C ILE A 207 3.58 1.66 5.54
N TYR A 208 2.93 0.59 6.00
CA TYR A 208 1.91 0.58 7.06
C TYR A 208 2.43 0.01 8.40
N GLU A 209 3.72 -0.23 8.60
CA GLU A 209 4.26 -0.91 9.79
C GLU A 209 3.82 -0.30 11.13
N HIS A 210 3.65 1.04 11.19
CA HIS A 210 3.19 1.74 12.40
C HIS A 210 1.70 1.58 12.67
N LEU A 211 0.93 1.16 11.67
CA LEU A 211 -0.52 0.94 11.77
C LEU A 211 -0.81 -0.54 12.04
N LEU A 212 -0.38 -1.02 13.19
CA LEU A 212 -0.58 -2.38 13.68
C LEU A 212 -1.46 -2.34 14.93
N TYR A 213 -2.60 -3.05 14.90
CA TYR A 213 -3.57 -3.10 15.98
C TYR A 213 -3.23 -4.20 17.00
N ASN A 214 -3.81 -4.09 18.22
CA ASN A 214 -3.59 -5.06 19.31
C ASN A 214 -2.11 -5.21 19.67
N LYS A 215 -1.43 -4.10 19.93
CA LYS A 215 -0.08 -4.09 20.49
C LYS A 215 -0.04 -4.66 21.92
N SER A 216 -0.49 -5.92 22.12
CA SER A 216 -0.06 -6.67 23.30
C SER A 216 1.45 -6.91 23.18
N ASN A 217 2.18 -6.99 24.28
CA ASN A 217 3.65 -7.09 24.35
C ASN A 217 4.32 -8.17 23.47
N SER A 218 3.55 -8.99 22.76
CA SER A 218 3.99 -10.05 21.87
C SER A 218 3.84 -9.74 20.37
N ASN A 219 3.08 -8.70 19.95
CA ASN A 219 2.79 -8.41 18.54
C ASN A 219 3.51 -7.13 18.07
N LYS A 220 4.84 -7.20 17.96
CA LYS A 220 5.59 -6.18 17.23
C LYS A 220 5.56 -6.48 15.74
N PHE A 221 5.53 -5.44 14.92
CA PHE A 221 5.75 -5.57 13.49
C PHE A 221 7.10 -6.26 13.24
N THR A 222 7.13 -7.14 12.26
CA THR A 222 8.36 -7.83 11.84
C THR A 222 8.45 -7.75 10.32
N THR A 223 9.52 -7.14 9.81
CA THR A 223 9.86 -7.20 8.39
C THR A 223 10.63 -8.47 8.07
N ILE A 224 10.54 -8.96 6.83
CA ILE A 224 11.18 -10.21 6.44
C ILE A 224 12.72 -10.15 6.57
N GLY A 225 13.34 -9.01 6.23
CA GLY A 225 14.79 -8.80 6.35
C GLY A 225 15.32 -8.85 7.78
N GLN A 226 14.47 -8.60 8.78
CA GLN A 226 14.85 -8.64 10.19
C GLN A 226 15.08 -10.07 10.72
N ILE A 227 14.55 -11.08 10.01
CA ILE A 227 14.53 -12.47 10.50
C ILE A 227 15.82 -13.21 10.15
N ASP A 228 16.44 -12.84 9.02
CA ASP A 228 17.57 -13.60 8.44
C ASP A 228 18.48 -12.68 7.62
N ASP A 229 19.78 -12.70 7.91
CA ASP A 229 20.77 -11.80 7.29
C ASP A 229 20.99 -12.09 5.79
N GLU A 230 20.92 -13.36 5.36
CA GLU A 230 21.03 -13.71 3.93
C GLU A 230 19.83 -13.14 3.17
N ILE A 231 18.64 -13.28 3.70
CA ILE A 231 17.43 -12.68 3.15
C ILE A 231 17.53 -11.16 3.11
N ASN A 232 18.02 -10.53 4.20
CA ASN A 232 18.23 -9.07 4.23
C ASN A 232 19.19 -8.60 3.14
N SER A 233 20.25 -9.37 2.87
CA SER A 233 21.28 -9.02 1.87
C SER A 233 20.75 -8.88 0.44
N ARG A 234 19.56 -9.37 0.15
CA ARG A 234 18.85 -9.29 -1.14
C ARG A 234 17.41 -8.76 -1.04
N THR A 235 17.11 -8.07 0.06
CA THR A 235 15.81 -7.42 0.27
C THR A 235 15.93 -5.91 0.09
N ILE A 236 14.98 -5.33 -0.64
CA ILE A 236 14.67 -3.90 -0.58
C ILE A 236 13.54 -3.73 0.43
N THR A 237 13.86 -3.21 1.61
CA THR A 237 12.86 -2.85 2.63
C THR A 237 12.41 -1.41 2.38
N MET A 238 11.20 -1.26 1.84
CA MET A 238 10.61 0.02 1.48
C MET A 238 9.68 0.53 2.57
N ASN A 239 9.76 1.83 2.83
CA ASN A 239 8.88 2.54 3.75
C ASN A 239 8.70 4.00 3.30
N GLY A 240 8.08 4.83 4.12
CA GLY A 240 7.88 6.25 3.85
C GLY A 240 7.10 6.95 4.94
N VAL A 241 7.01 8.26 4.82
CA VAL A 241 6.30 9.09 5.81
C VAL A 241 4.82 9.31 5.48
N SER A 242 4.36 8.80 4.35
CA SER A 242 3.01 9.10 3.83
C SER A 242 1.88 8.67 4.76
N LYS A 243 2.00 7.51 5.42
CA LYS A 243 0.88 6.89 6.14
C LYS A 243 0.92 7.16 7.63
N ALA A 244 1.99 6.75 8.30
CA ALA A 244 2.16 6.93 9.73
C ALA A 244 2.13 8.41 10.16
N TYR A 245 2.66 9.29 9.32
CA TYR A 245 2.81 10.73 9.65
C TYR A 245 1.79 11.63 8.95
N SER A 246 0.81 11.06 8.24
CA SER A 246 -0.17 11.82 7.45
C SER A 246 0.49 12.82 6.49
N MET A 247 1.45 12.33 5.70
CA MET A 247 2.31 13.12 4.83
C MET A 247 2.20 12.69 3.36
N THR A 248 1.01 12.30 2.91
CA THR A 248 0.81 11.83 1.53
C THR A 248 1.21 12.89 0.49
N GLY A 249 0.86 14.16 0.74
CA GLY A 249 1.17 15.30 -0.13
C GLY A 249 2.62 15.75 -0.13
N TRP A 250 3.43 15.36 0.86
CA TRP A 250 4.85 15.74 1.00
C TRP A 250 5.76 14.94 0.07
N ARG A 251 5.31 13.79 -0.42
CA ARG A 251 6.00 12.96 -1.40
C ARG A 251 7.39 12.51 -0.96
N ILE A 252 7.51 11.85 0.19
CA ILE A 252 8.76 11.21 0.64
C ILE A 252 8.51 9.72 0.91
N GLY A 253 9.24 8.89 0.17
CA GLY A 253 9.41 7.46 0.40
C GLY A 253 10.89 7.11 0.45
N TYR A 254 11.25 6.02 1.09
CA TYR A 254 12.63 5.59 1.23
C TYR A 254 12.73 4.08 1.29
N CYS A 255 13.93 3.57 1.06
CA CYS A 255 14.23 2.15 1.27
C CYS A 255 15.66 1.96 1.78
N GLY A 256 15.86 0.81 2.40
CA GLY A 256 17.18 0.22 2.64
C GLY A 256 17.34 -1.04 1.83
N GLY A 257 18.56 -1.34 1.34
CA GLY A 257 18.81 -2.55 0.56
C GLY A 257 20.22 -2.69 0.00
N PRO A 258 20.45 -3.69 -0.88
CA PRO A 258 21.77 -3.96 -1.44
C PRO A 258 22.33 -2.76 -2.21
N LYS A 259 23.56 -2.36 -1.89
CA LYS A 259 24.22 -1.18 -2.50
C LYS A 259 24.16 -1.18 -4.03
N VAL A 260 24.34 -2.33 -4.67
CA VAL A 260 24.33 -2.41 -6.15
C VAL A 260 22.99 -2.02 -6.74
N ILE A 261 21.88 -2.38 -6.10
CA ILE A 261 20.52 -2.00 -6.53
C ILE A 261 20.29 -0.50 -6.20
N ILE A 262 20.69 -0.05 -5.02
CA ILE A 262 20.56 1.35 -4.60
C ILE A 262 21.32 2.29 -5.56
N ASP A 263 22.55 1.93 -5.96
CA ASP A 263 23.33 2.71 -6.93
C ASP A 263 22.65 2.77 -8.31
N ALA A 264 22.07 1.66 -8.76
CA ALA A 264 21.30 1.62 -10.00
C ALA A 264 20.02 2.49 -9.93
N MET A 265 19.29 2.41 -8.82
CA MET A 265 18.12 3.24 -8.57
C MET A 265 18.47 4.74 -8.55
N ARG A 266 19.59 5.12 -7.89
CA ARG A 266 20.10 6.49 -7.89
C ARG A 266 20.43 6.99 -9.29
N LYS A 267 21.08 6.15 -10.11
CA LYS A 267 21.38 6.47 -11.52
C LYS A 267 20.11 6.74 -12.32
N LEU A 268 19.11 5.89 -12.21
CA LEU A 268 17.81 6.06 -12.87
C LEU A 268 17.10 7.32 -12.37
N GLN A 269 17.05 7.54 -11.05
CA GLN A 269 16.38 8.70 -10.46
C GLN A 269 17.00 10.02 -10.93
N GLY A 270 18.33 10.07 -11.14
CA GLY A 270 19.04 11.23 -11.70
C GLY A 270 18.64 11.57 -13.14
N GLN A 271 18.05 10.62 -13.88
CA GLN A 271 17.57 10.81 -15.26
C GLN A 271 16.03 10.95 -15.34
N SER A 272 15.34 10.88 -14.19
CA SER A 272 13.87 10.95 -14.15
C SER A 272 13.39 12.10 -13.27
N THR A 273 13.21 11.85 -11.97
CA THR A 273 12.62 12.83 -11.03
C THR A 273 13.66 13.74 -10.36
N SER A 274 14.96 13.41 -10.44
CA SER A 274 16.00 14.03 -9.62
C SER A 274 15.73 13.84 -8.12
N ASN A 275 16.26 14.71 -7.26
CA ASN A 275 16.06 14.61 -5.81
C ASN A 275 14.60 14.93 -5.39
N PRO A 276 14.10 14.35 -4.28
CA PRO A 276 12.88 14.82 -3.66
C PRO A 276 12.99 16.28 -3.19
N SER A 277 11.84 16.92 -2.96
CA SER A 277 11.79 18.28 -2.41
C SER A 277 12.64 18.41 -1.14
N SER A 278 13.58 19.34 -1.12
CA SER A 278 14.46 19.61 0.05
C SER A 278 13.66 19.95 1.30
N ILE A 279 12.62 20.78 1.17
CA ILE A 279 11.72 21.15 2.27
C ILE A 279 11.01 19.92 2.82
N SER A 280 10.51 19.04 1.96
CA SER A 280 9.88 17.79 2.36
C SER A 280 10.85 16.82 3.03
N GLN A 281 12.13 16.83 2.62
CA GLN A 281 13.16 16.02 3.27
C GLN A 281 13.42 16.49 4.70
N TRP A 282 13.50 17.80 4.97
CA TRP A 282 13.63 18.34 6.31
C TRP A 282 12.42 18.01 7.20
N ALA A 283 11.21 18.09 6.65
CA ALA A 283 10.02 17.63 7.35
C ALA A 283 10.09 16.12 7.70
N ALA A 284 10.62 15.31 6.79
CA ALA A 284 10.78 13.86 7.01
C ALA A 284 11.87 13.56 8.07
N VAL A 285 12.95 14.35 8.16
CA VAL A 285 13.93 14.24 9.25
C VAL A 285 13.25 14.40 10.61
N GLU A 286 12.42 15.43 10.74
CA GLU A 286 11.66 15.67 11.97
C GLU A 286 10.62 14.57 12.22
N ALA A 287 9.94 14.09 11.18
CA ALA A 287 9.00 12.98 11.29
C ALA A 287 9.64 11.71 11.87
N LEU A 288 10.88 11.40 11.49
CA LEU A 288 11.59 10.18 11.93
C LEU A 288 12.31 10.32 13.26
N ASN A 289 12.74 11.52 13.62
CA ASN A 289 13.54 11.78 14.83
C ASN A 289 12.75 12.46 15.96
N GLY A 290 11.65 13.16 15.63
CA GLY A 290 10.85 13.95 16.57
C GLY A 290 9.90 13.11 17.41
N ASP A 291 8.98 13.79 18.09
CA ASP A 291 7.98 13.15 18.95
C ASP A 291 7.06 12.20 18.17
N GLN A 292 6.87 10.99 18.67
CA GLN A 292 6.03 9.94 18.09
C GLN A 292 4.73 9.67 18.87
N ASN A 293 4.46 10.41 19.96
CA ASN A 293 3.33 10.13 20.87
C ASN A 293 1.95 10.26 20.20
N PHE A 294 1.88 11.04 19.11
CA PHE A 294 0.63 11.16 18.33
C PHE A 294 0.21 9.86 17.64
N LEU A 295 1.17 8.97 17.32
CA LEU A 295 0.91 7.70 16.64
C LEU A 295 -0.02 6.79 17.46
N GLU A 296 0.15 6.75 18.78
CA GLU A 296 -0.68 5.92 19.66
C GLU A 296 -2.15 6.35 19.61
N LYS A 297 -2.40 7.65 19.73
CA LYS A 297 -3.76 8.22 19.66
C LYS A 297 -4.42 7.99 18.31
N TRP A 298 -3.65 8.10 17.22
CA TRP A 298 -4.18 7.83 15.88
C TRP A 298 -4.48 6.35 15.68
N LEU A 299 -3.62 5.49 16.22
CA LEU A 299 -3.83 4.05 16.17
C LEU A 299 -5.09 3.63 16.93
N GLU A 300 -5.31 4.17 18.13
CA GLU A 300 -6.54 3.96 18.90
C GLU A 300 -7.78 4.36 18.09
N SER A 301 -7.76 5.56 17.49
CA SER A 301 -8.85 6.03 16.63
C SER A 301 -9.11 5.13 15.42
N PHE A 302 -8.05 4.67 14.74
CA PHE A 302 -8.20 3.72 13.63
C PHE A 302 -8.71 2.35 14.11
N GLU A 303 -8.31 1.90 15.27
CA GLU A 303 -8.77 0.63 15.85
C GLU A 303 -10.27 0.68 16.20
N GLU A 304 -10.75 1.77 16.77
CA GLU A 304 -12.19 2.00 17.02
C GLU A 304 -12.99 1.98 15.73
N ARG A 305 -12.53 2.73 14.71
CA ARG A 305 -13.16 2.78 13.38
C ARG A 305 -13.19 1.41 12.72
N ARG A 306 -12.07 0.68 12.76
CA ARG A 306 -11.99 -0.71 12.27
C ARG A 306 -13.02 -1.61 12.94
N ASN A 307 -13.11 -1.56 14.26
CA ASN A 307 -14.02 -2.41 15.02
C ASN A 307 -15.47 -2.16 14.61
N LYS A 308 -15.86 -0.89 14.55
CA LYS A 308 -17.22 -0.48 14.16
C LYS A 308 -17.57 -0.88 12.73
N VAL A 309 -16.69 -0.59 11.78
CA VAL A 309 -16.89 -0.94 10.37
C VAL A 309 -16.96 -2.46 10.18
N PHE A 310 -16.09 -3.22 10.86
CA PHE A 310 -16.09 -4.69 10.82
C PHE A 310 -17.43 -5.27 11.30
N GLU A 311 -17.95 -4.78 12.43
CA GLU A 311 -19.23 -5.22 12.99
C GLU A 311 -20.39 -4.93 12.03
N MET A 312 -20.48 -3.69 11.53
CA MET A 312 -21.54 -3.28 10.64
C MET A 312 -21.52 -4.04 9.30
N LEU A 313 -20.35 -4.23 8.68
CA LEU A 313 -20.28 -4.93 7.40
C LEU A 313 -20.60 -6.42 7.51
N ASN A 314 -20.24 -7.08 8.61
CA ASN A 314 -20.62 -8.48 8.82
C ASN A 314 -22.09 -8.67 9.24
N SER A 315 -22.83 -7.60 9.57
CA SER A 315 -24.28 -7.65 9.73
C SER A 315 -25.05 -7.49 8.41
N ALA A 316 -24.37 -7.07 7.33
CA ALA A 316 -24.98 -6.88 6.02
C ALA A 316 -25.21 -8.23 5.31
N ASN A 317 -26.40 -8.41 4.75
CA ASN A 317 -26.77 -9.64 4.03
C ASN A 317 -25.86 -9.90 2.82
N GLY A 318 -25.20 -11.05 2.81
CA GLY A 318 -24.33 -11.47 1.69
C GLY A 318 -22.92 -10.90 1.70
N LEU A 319 -22.54 -10.13 2.74
CA LEU A 319 -21.16 -9.69 2.94
C LEU A 319 -20.47 -10.53 4.01
N LYS A 320 -19.16 -10.70 3.87
CA LYS A 320 -18.27 -11.34 4.85
C LYS A 320 -16.90 -10.71 4.81
N CYS A 321 -16.34 -10.32 5.95
CA CYS A 321 -14.98 -9.82 5.99
C CYS A 321 -14.22 -10.30 7.22
N LEU A 322 -12.89 -10.34 7.10
CA LEU A 322 -11.98 -10.54 8.24
C LEU A 322 -11.80 -9.22 8.98
N LYS A 323 -11.44 -9.32 10.26
CA LYS A 323 -11.06 -8.17 11.07
C LYS A 323 -9.61 -7.81 10.79
N PRO A 324 -9.32 -6.67 10.16
CA PRO A 324 -7.95 -6.29 9.79
C PRO A 324 -7.04 -6.18 11.01
N LYS A 325 -5.77 -6.58 10.84
CA LYS A 325 -4.75 -6.52 11.90
C LYS A 325 -3.89 -5.26 11.82
N GLY A 326 -3.95 -4.55 10.69
CA GLY A 326 -3.18 -3.33 10.46
C GLY A 326 -3.72 -2.50 9.31
N ALA A 327 -2.98 -1.46 8.91
CA ALA A 327 -3.36 -0.44 7.93
C ALA A 327 -4.68 0.26 8.30
N PHE A 328 -5.40 0.81 7.36
CA PHE A 328 -6.73 1.41 7.55
C PHE A 328 -7.72 0.98 6.45
N TYR A 329 -7.63 -0.31 6.07
CA TYR A 329 -8.49 -0.93 5.06
C TYR A 329 -9.19 -2.15 5.62
N ILE A 330 -10.37 -2.41 5.08
CA ILE A 330 -11.08 -3.67 5.21
C ILE A 330 -11.49 -4.15 3.81
N TYR A 331 -11.52 -5.48 3.62
CA TYR A 331 -11.70 -6.11 2.30
C TYR A 331 -12.82 -7.16 2.35
N PRO A 332 -14.10 -6.71 2.30
CA PRO A 332 -15.24 -7.60 2.36
C PRO A 332 -15.42 -8.39 1.07
N SER A 333 -15.82 -9.67 1.20
CA SER A 333 -16.45 -10.43 0.13
C SER A 333 -17.87 -9.94 -0.10
N CYS A 334 -18.26 -9.80 -1.36
CA CYS A 334 -19.63 -9.57 -1.79
C CYS A 334 -20.22 -10.78 -2.57
N GLU A 335 -19.64 -11.96 -2.36
CA GLU A 335 -20.05 -13.20 -3.03
C GLU A 335 -21.54 -13.50 -2.82
N GLY A 336 -22.07 -13.31 -1.61
CA GLY A 336 -23.47 -13.61 -1.29
C GLY A 336 -24.49 -12.67 -1.94
N VAL A 337 -24.04 -11.64 -2.66
CA VAL A 337 -24.93 -10.76 -3.43
C VAL A 337 -24.73 -10.87 -4.96
N ILE A 338 -23.76 -11.65 -5.41
CA ILE A 338 -23.57 -11.91 -6.84
C ILE A 338 -24.77 -12.71 -7.39
N GLY A 339 -25.27 -12.29 -8.53
CA GLY A 339 -26.45 -12.85 -9.17
C GLY A 339 -27.78 -12.21 -8.74
N LYS A 340 -27.79 -11.46 -7.63
CA LYS A 340 -28.99 -10.74 -7.18
C LYS A 340 -29.28 -9.52 -8.05
N LYS A 341 -30.51 -9.03 -7.97
CA LYS A 341 -31.00 -7.88 -8.73
C LYS A 341 -31.25 -6.69 -7.83
N THR A 342 -30.91 -5.51 -8.33
CA THR A 342 -31.34 -4.26 -7.70
C THR A 342 -32.84 -4.06 -7.86
N PRO A 343 -33.52 -3.19 -7.08
CA PRO A 343 -34.94 -2.83 -7.26
C PRO A 343 -35.26 -2.28 -8.65
N TYR A 344 -34.26 -1.80 -9.37
CA TYR A 344 -34.37 -1.27 -10.74
C TYR A 344 -34.07 -2.30 -11.82
N GLY A 345 -33.91 -3.59 -11.45
CA GLY A 345 -33.73 -4.71 -12.37
C GLY A 345 -32.28 -4.93 -12.87
N LYS A 346 -31.29 -4.18 -12.41
CA LYS A 346 -29.87 -4.44 -12.73
C LYS A 346 -29.37 -5.65 -11.95
N ILE A 347 -28.68 -6.59 -12.62
CA ILE A 347 -28.06 -7.76 -12.01
C ILE A 347 -26.66 -7.37 -11.55
N ILE A 348 -26.27 -7.81 -10.36
CA ILE A 348 -24.91 -7.69 -9.81
C ILE A 348 -24.12 -8.92 -10.29
N ASN A 349 -23.39 -8.80 -11.42
CA ASN A 349 -22.65 -9.93 -11.98
C ASN A 349 -21.26 -10.12 -11.34
N ASN A 350 -20.70 -9.06 -10.76
CA ASN A 350 -19.37 -9.04 -10.18
C ASN A 350 -19.22 -7.88 -9.16
N ASP A 351 -18.08 -7.79 -8.52
CA ASP A 351 -17.75 -6.75 -7.56
C ASP A 351 -17.67 -5.33 -8.14
N LYS A 352 -17.38 -5.20 -9.43
CA LYS A 352 -17.41 -3.89 -10.11
C LYS A 352 -18.86 -3.41 -10.27
N ASP A 353 -19.78 -4.30 -10.67
CA ASP A 353 -21.21 -3.99 -10.71
C ASP A 353 -21.72 -3.60 -9.31
N PHE A 354 -21.30 -4.33 -8.28
CA PHE A 354 -21.61 -3.99 -6.88
C PHE A 354 -21.14 -2.58 -6.53
N ALA A 355 -19.87 -2.26 -6.74
CA ALA A 355 -19.30 -0.96 -6.39
C ALA A 355 -19.94 0.20 -7.16
N MET A 356 -20.23 0.01 -8.45
CA MET A 356 -20.86 1.03 -9.28
C MET A 356 -22.32 1.27 -8.88
N ASN A 357 -23.12 0.21 -8.68
CA ASN A 357 -24.52 0.37 -8.27
C ASN A 357 -24.63 0.96 -6.85
N LEU A 358 -23.74 0.60 -5.93
CA LEU A 358 -23.66 1.20 -4.60
C LEU A 358 -23.38 2.71 -4.69
N LEU A 359 -22.46 3.13 -5.55
CA LEU A 359 -22.16 4.55 -5.75
C LEU A 359 -23.35 5.29 -6.38
N GLU A 360 -23.96 4.73 -7.43
CA GLU A 360 -25.07 5.35 -8.15
C GLU A 360 -26.34 5.50 -7.29
N THR A 361 -26.66 4.48 -6.47
CA THR A 361 -27.95 4.42 -5.76
C THR A 361 -27.87 4.83 -4.29
N LYS A 362 -26.71 4.64 -3.64
CA LYS A 362 -26.52 4.93 -2.20
C LYS A 362 -25.45 5.96 -1.92
N LEU A 363 -24.80 6.48 -2.97
CA LEU A 363 -23.77 7.53 -2.86
C LEU A 363 -22.60 7.15 -1.93
N VAL A 364 -22.18 5.88 -1.96
CA VAL A 364 -20.98 5.38 -1.26
C VAL A 364 -19.97 4.88 -2.29
N SER A 365 -18.78 5.48 -2.28
CA SER A 365 -17.69 5.10 -3.20
C SER A 365 -16.72 4.14 -2.51
N VAL A 366 -16.58 2.95 -3.07
CA VAL A 366 -15.63 1.90 -2.67
C VAL A 366 -14.80 1.48 -3.88
N VAL A 367 -13.78 0.64 -3.72
CA VAL A 367 -12.99 0.13 -4.86
C VAL A 367 -13.25 -1.37 -5.01
N HIS A 368 -13.67 -1.80 -6.20
CA HIS A 368 -13.93 -3.21 -6.53
C HIS A 368 -12.66 -4.07 -6.42
N GLY A 369 -12.80 -5.33 -6.08
CA GLY A 369 -11.71 -6.25 -5.77
C GLY A 369 -10.91 -6.69 -6.99
N GLU A 370 -11.53 -6.78 -8.18
CA GLU A 370 -10.84 -7.06 -9.43
C GLU A 370 -9.62 -6.15 -9.63
N ALA A 371 -9.72 -4.87 -9.23
CA ALA A 371 -8.60 -3.91 -9.30
C ALA A 371 -7.39 -4.32 -8.46
N PHE A 372 -7.60 -5.14 -7.43
CA PHE A 372 -6.55 -5.68 -6.55
C PHE A 372 -6.20 -7.13 -6.91
N GLY A 373 -6.71 -7.63 -8.05
CA GLY A 373 -6.45 -8.98 -8.56
C GLY A 373 -7.20 -10.11 -7.86
N LEU A 374 -8.26 -9.82 -7.09
CA LEU A 374 -9.07 -10.84 -6.45
C LEU A 374 -10.54 -10.41 -6.35
N SER A 375 -11.43 -11.18 -6.97
CA SER A 375 -12.88 -11.01 -7.02
C SER A 375 -13.57 -12.21 -6.35
N PRO A 376 -14.79 -12.11 -5.80
CA PRO A 376 -15.66 -10.94 -5.69
C PRO A 376 -15.52 -10.23 -4.32
N TYR A 377 -14.70 -9.23 -4.27
CA TYR A 377 -14.42 -8.44 -3.06
C TYR A 377 -14.53 -6.94 -3.35
N PHE A 378 -14.43 -6.11 -2.33
CA PHE A 378 -14.23 -4.67 -2.48
C PHE A 378 -13.45 -4.08 -1.31
N ARG A 379 -12.72 -2.99 -1.55
CA ARG A 379 -11.94 -2.33 -0.51
C ARG A 379 -12.66 -1.12 0.03
N ILE A 380 -12.72 -1.00 1.35
CA ILE A 380 -13.10 0.19 2.10
C ILE A 380 -11.87 0.73 2.83
N SER A 381 -11.63 2.04 2.73
CA SER A 381 -10.75 2.78 3.63
C SER A 381 -11.57 3.35 4.78
N TYR A 382 -11.20 3.06 6.03
CA TYR A 382 -11.83 3.68 7.21
C TYR A 382 -11.05 4.87 7.75
N ALA A 383 -10.19 5.48 6.93
CA ALA A 383 -9.48 6.71 7.24
C ALA A 383 -10.40 7.94 6.99
N THR A 384 -11.49 8.03 7.75
CA THR A 384 -12.43 9.18 7.78
C THR A 384 -13.14 9.21 9.14
N SER A 385 -13.98 10.22 9.40
CA SER A 385 -14.68 10.34 10.69
C SER A 385 -15.62 9.16 10.96
N MET A 386 -15.79 8.79 12.25
CA MET A 386 -16.69 7.73 12.67
C MET A 386 -18.12 7.95 12.17
N GLU A 387 -18.64 9.16 12.27
CA GLU A 387 -19.96 9.53 11.77
C GLU A 387 -20.14 9.17 10.28
N LYS A 388 -19.17 9.54 9.42
CA LYS A 388 -19.21 9.19 7.99
C LYS A 388 -19.15 7.70 7.75
N LEU A 389 -18.37 6.97 8.56
CA LEU A 389 -18.26 5.51 8.46
C LEU A 389 -19.59 4.85 8.81
N GLU A 390 -20.26 5.26 9.89
CA GLU A 390 -21.55 4.73 10.29
C GLU A 390 -22.60 4.96 9.20
N ILE A 391 -22.72 6.21 8.70
CA ILE A 391 -23.64 6.52 7.60
C ILE A 391 -23.35 5.69 6.35
N ALA A 392 -22.07 5.54 5.97
CA ALA A 392 -21.70 4.77 4.80
C ALA A 392 -22.01 3.29 4.96
N CYS A 393 -21.71 2.70 6.13
CA CYS A 393 -22.03 1.29 6.42
C CYS A 393 -23.54 1.06 6.45
N ASP A 394 -24.33 1.96 7.01
CA ASP A 394 -25.79 1.88 6.95
C ASP A 394 -26.33 1.90 5.52
N ARG A 395 -25.74 2.76 4.67
CA ARG A 395 -26.08 2.78 3.23
C ARG A 395 -25.70 1.49 2.52
N ILE A 396 -24.58 0.86 2.87
CA ILE A 396 -24.14 -0.44 2.34
C ILE A 396 -25.10 -1.54 2.79
N ILE A 397 -25.47 -1.60 4.07
CA ILE A 397 -26.42 -2.57 4.62
C ILE A 397 -27.77 -2.44 3.89
N LYS A 398 -28.33 -1.24 3.80
CA LYS A 398 -29.58 -0.99 3.07
C LYS A 398 -29.49 -1.40 1.60
N PHE A 399 -28.35 -1.16 0.94
CA PHE A 399 -28.14 -1.61 -0.43
C PHE A 399 -28.23 -3.15 -0.54
N CYS A 400 -27.54 -3.86 0.35
CA CYS A 400 -27.56 -5.33 0.37
C CYS A 400 -28.94 -5.89 0.69
N ASP A 401 -29.70 -5.26 1.58
CA ASP A 401 -31.06 -5.69 1.98
C ASP A 401 -32.10 -5.47 0.86
N GLU A 402 -31.89 -4.47 0.00
CA GLU A 402 -32.76 -4.20 -1.15
C GLU A 402 -32.50 -5.14 -2.36
N LEU A 403 -31.42 -5.92 -2.36
CA LEU A 403 -31.11 -6.85 -3.44
C LEU A 403 -31.98 -8.12 -3.35
N ILE A 404 -32.60 -8.46 -4.47
CA ILE A 404 -33.58 -9.57 -4.61
C ILE A 404 -32.91 -10.76 -5.29
#